data_a718d6a1a55d28775ba1e6dd62f15c1e
#
_entry.id   a718d6a1a55d28775ba1e6dd62f15c1e
#
_cell.length_a   1.000
_cell.length_b   1.000
_cell.length_c   1.000
_cell.angle_alpha   90.00
_cell.angle_beta   90.00
_cell.angle_gamma   90.00
#
_symmetry.space_group_name_H-M   'P 1'
#
loop_
_entity.id
_entity.type
_entity.pdbx_description
1 polymer ?
#
loop_
_entity_poly.entity_id
_entity_poly.type
_entity_poly.pdbx_seq_one_letter_code
_entity_poly.pdbx_strand_id
1 'polypeptide(L)'
;AVGCASLSEEQLEAALAPLRGDIMQVPSTVSAIKVNGKRAYALARAGEDVELAARPVRISRLEVLQPPRPAECILEESDADNAPGFQVSSGPVRVVDVDVVVECSSGTYVRALARDAGEALGVGAHLTALRRTRVGEVPLETAMTLEELSATVEATTPVREPDAEPVLPLVPLGEAARTMFPSLLMTEAEAGAFAHGQAPRRSRGELAQWATEVGYHPDNGSEEEAAPIAAVAPDGTVLGLLRIDASRLRTVLVF
;
A
#
# COMPACT_ATOMS: atom_id res chain seq x y z
N ALA A 1 26.90 -11.78 -0.41
CA ALA A 1 26.59 -12.47 0.83
C ALA A 1 27.59 -13.59 1.03
N VAL A 2 28.43 -13.49 2.01
CA VAL A 2 29.29 -14.60 2.41
C VAL A 2 28.39 -15.54 3.21
N GLY A 3 28.00 -16.64 2.56
CA GLY A 3 27.43 -17.84 3.09
C GLY A 3 26.68 -17.78 4.42
N CYS A 4 25.40 -17.40 4.40
CA CYS A 4 24.51 -17.73 5.50
C CYS A 4 24.17 -19.23 5.37
N ALA A 5 24.96 -20.08 6.00
CA ALA A 5 24.74 -21.54 5.95
C ALA A 5 23.62 -21.98 6.91
N SER A 6 23.32 -21.20 7.94
CA SER A 6 22.24 -21.46 8.89
C SER A 6 21.81 -20.16 9.56
N LEU A 7 20.52 -19.91 9.58
CA LEU A 7 19.89 -18.82 10.30
C LEU A 7 18.89 -19.45 11.30
N SER A 8 19.04 -19.17 12.59
CA SER A 8 18.07 -19.63 13.57
C SER A 8 16.84 -18.73 13.60
N GLU A 9 15.71 -19.28 14.01
CA GLU A 9 14.47 -18.49 14.18
C GLU A 9 14.66 -17.34 15.19
N GLU A 10 15.45 -17.55 16.23
CA GLU A 10 15.76 -16.53 17.24
C GLU A 10 16.57 -15.36 16.66
N GLN A 11 17.58 -15.65 15.80
CA GLN A 11 18.37 -14.63 15.13
C GLN A 11 17.50 -13.83 14.16
N LEU A 12 16.63 -14.52 13.41
CA LEU A 12 15.71 -13.89 12.50
C LEU A 12 14.71 -12.99 13.23
N GLU A 13 14.11 -13.49 14.30
CA GLU A 13 13.17 -12.70 15.11
C GLU A 13 13.85 -11.47 15.73
N ALA A 14 15.07 -11.60 16.22
CA ALA A 14 15.85 -10.48 16.76
C ALA A 14 16.10 -9.39 15.70
N ALA A 15 16.29 -9.77 14.43
CA ALA A 15 16.47 -8.83 13.32
C ALA A 15 15.15 -8.19 12.85
N LEU A 16 14.03 -8.91 12.94
CA LEU A 16 12.71 -8.43 12.50
C LEU A 16 11.96 -7.60 13.55
N ALA A 17 12.17 -7.89 14.84
CA ALA A 17 11.48 -7.21 15.93
C ALA A 17 11.59 -5.66 15.89
N PRO A 18 12.78 -5.05 15.63
CA PRO A 18 12.92 -3.61 15.53
C PRO A 18 12.24 -2.98 14.31
N LEU A 19 11.84 -3.79 13.33
CA LEU A 19 11.17 -3.34 12.10
C LEU A 19 9.64 -3.30 12.24
N ARG A 20 9.10 -3.62 13.41
CA ARG A 20 7.66 -3.57 13.72
C ARG A 20 7.28 -2.28 14.44
N GLY A 21 6.00 -1.90 14.31
CA GLY A 21 5.45 -0.67 14.93
C GLY A 21 5.75 0.58 14.12
N ASP A 22 5.88 1.69 14.79
CA ASP A 22 6.19 2.99 14.19
C ASP A 22 7.70 3.14 14.04
N ILE A 23 8.19 3.16 12.81
CA ILE A 23 9.62 3.20 12.51
C ILE A 23 9.95 4.34 11.53
N MET A 24 11.21 4.77 11.56
CA MET A 24 11.77 5.66 10.55
C MET A 24 12.50 4.84 9.48
N GLN A 25 11.94 4.77 8.28
CA GLN A 25 12.50 3.98 7.18
C GLN A 25 13.18 4.87 6.14
N VAL A 26 14.40 4.53 5.77
CA VAL A 26 15.07 5.11 4.59
C VAL A 26 14.59 4.32 3.35
N PRO A 27 13.92 4.98 2.40
CA PRO A 27 13.47 4.34 1.17
C PRO A 27 14.62 3.73 0.36
N SER A 28 14.31 2.75 -0.50
CA SER A 28 15.28 2.26 -1.47
C SER A 28 15.62 3.36 -2.50
N THR A 29 16.89 3.49 -2.87
CA THR A 29 17.37 4.41 -3.92
C THR A 29 16.71 4.10 -5.26
N VAL A 30 16.38 2.84 -5.53
CA VAL A 30 15.57 2.43 -6.69
C VAL A 30 14.08 2.66 -6.38
N SER A 31 13.68 3.93 -6.33
CA SER A 31 12.29 4.34 -6.05
C SER A 31 11.84 5.49 -6.96
N ALA A 32 10.53 5.72 -7.01
CA ALA A 32 9.95 6.82 -7.78
C ALA A 32 9.98 8.18 -7.03
N ILE A 33 10.60 8.24 -5.86
CA ILE A 33 10.76 9.48 -5.09
C ILE A 33 11.50 10.51 -5.93
N LYS A 34 11.01 11.74 -5.91
CA LYS A 34 11.67 12.86 -6.59
C LYS A 34 12.68 13.51 -5.64
N VAL A 35 13.93 13.63 -6.09
CA VAL A 35 15.01 14.38 -5.46
C VAL A 35 15.43 15.46 -6.45
N ASN A 36 15.31 16.72 -6.06
CA ASN A 36 15.60 17.89 -6.93
C ASN A 36 14.88 17.82 -8.30
N GLY A 37 13.63 17.34 -8.32
CA GLY A 37 12.81 17.25 -9.53
C GLY A 37 13.05 16.00 -10.40
N LYS A 38 14.12 15.24 -10.15
CA LYS A 38 14.43 13.97 -10.84
C LYS A 38 14.01 12.77 -9.97
N ARG A 39 13.64 11.66 -10.58
CA ARG A 39 13.29 10.45 -9.83
C ARG A 39 14.54 9.75 -9.31
N ALA A 40 14.53 9.26 -8.07
CA ALA A 40 15.68 8.63 -7.43
C ALA A 40 16.26 7.46 -8.26
N TYR A 41 15.40 6.63 -8.88
CA TYR A 41 15.87 5.54 -9.73
C TYR A 41 16.67 6.02 -10.97
N ALA A 42 16.35 7.22 -11.50
CA ALA A 42 17.05 7.76 -12.66
C ALA A 42 18.45 8.29 -12.25
N LEU A 43 18.55 8.87 -11.06
CA LEU A 43 19.83 9.31 -10.49
C LEU A 43 20.71 8.11 -10.15
N ALA A 44 20.16 7.08 -9.52
CA ALA A 44 20.88 5.85 -9.19
C ALA A 44 21.44 5.15 -10.46
N ARG A 45 20.67 5.09 -11.57
CA ARG A 45 21.14 4.57 -12.85
C ARG A 45 22.24 5.42 -13.50
N ALA A 46 22.26 6.72 -13.21
CA ALA A 46 23.32 7.62 -13.66
C ALA A 46 24.59 7.53 -12.80
N GLY A 47 24.62 6.66 -11.78
CA GLY A 47 25.74 6.54 -10.85
C GLY A 47 25.84 7.71 -9.86
N GLU A 48 24.79 8.53 -9.74
CA GLU A 48 24.75 9.61 -8.76
C GLU A 48 24.37 9.05 -7.38
N ASP A 49 25.11 9.40 -6.34
CA ASP A 49 24.74 9.08 -4.96
C ASP A 49 23.48 9.83 -4.56
N VAL A 50 22.46 9.09 -4.14
CA VAL A 50 21.18 9.65 -3.72
C VAL A 50 20.95 9.36 -2.25
N GLU A 51 21.11 10.37 -1.42
CA GLU A 51 20.68 10.30 -0.03
C GLU A 51 19.17 10.57 0.06
N LEU A 52 18.43 9.60 0.60
CA LEU A 52 17.01 9.73 0.86
C LEU A 52 16.77 9.93 2.36
N ALA A 53 15.97 10.94 2.70
CA ALA A 53 15.58 11.16 4.07
C ALA A 53 14.70 10.00 4.59
N ALA A 54 14.93 9.61 5.83
CA ALA A 54 14.07 8.67 6.52
C ALA A 54 12.64 9.23 6.66
N ARG A 55 11.64 8.37 6.56
CA ARG A 55 10.22 8.72 6.64
C ARG A 55 9.52 7.85 7.67
N PRO A 56 8.56 8.40 8.42
CA PRO A 56 7.76 7.62 9.33
C PRO A 56 6.89 6.64 8.55
N VAL A 57 6.89 5.38 8.94
CA VAL A 57 6.01 4.32 8.45
C VAL A 57 5.60 3.44 9.61
N ARG A 58 4.46 2.78 9.48
CA ARG A 58 3.95 1.85 10.48
C ARG A 58 3.88 0.45 9.90
N ILE A 59 4.50 -0.50 10.60
CA ILE A 59 4.46 -1.93 10.29
C ILE A 59 3.60 -2.60 11.37
N SER A 60 2.32 -2.79 11.07
CA SER A 60 1.37 -3.39 12.02
C SER A 60 1.57 -4.90 12.17
N ARG A 61 2.09 -5.54 11.11
CA ARG A 61 2.38 -6.98 11.10
C ARG A 61 3.62 -7.28 10.28
N LEU A 62 4.53 -8.07 10.85
CA LEU A 62 5.68 -8.64 10.16
C LEU A 62 5.96 -10.01 10.81
N GLU A 63 5.52 -11.06 10.16
CA GLU A 63 5.59 -12.41 10.69
C GLU A 63 6.23 -13.37 9.70
N VAL A 64 7.01 -14.29 10.21
CA VAL A 64 7.60 -15.39 9.44
C VAL A 64 6.54 -16.49 9.30
N LEU A 65 6.27 -16.91 8.06
CA LEU A 65 5.23 -17.90 7.77
C LEU A 65 5.70 -19.33 7.94
N GLN A 66 6.99 -19.60 7.73
CA GLN A 66 7.60 -20.91 7.79
C GLN A 66 9.04 -20.79 8.30
N PRO A 67 9.61 -21.84 8.92
CA PRO A 67 11.02 -21.86 9.30
C PRO A 67 11.94 -21.48 8.12
N PRO A 68 13.05 -20.77 8.39
CA PRO A 68 14.03 -20.42 7.36
C PRO A 68 14.53 -21.68 6.61
N ARG A 69 14.60 -21.60 5.27
CA ARG A 69 14.97 -22.73 4.42
C ARG A 69 16.28 -22.44 3.70
N PRO A 70 17.28 -23.36 3.78
CA PRO A 70 18.46 -23.27 2.93
C PRO A 70 18.08 -23.29 1.44
N ALA A 71 18.67 -22.41 0.65
CA ALA A 71 18.47 -22.32 -0.79
C ALA A 71 19.80 -21.93 -1.48
N GLU A 72 19.79 -22.00 -2.79
CA GLU A 72 20.90 -21.53 -3.64
C GLU A 72 20.37 -20.47 -4.59
N CYS A 73 21.09 -19.36 -4.69
CA CYS A 73 20.83 -18.29 -5.65
C CYS A 73 21.99 -18.24 -6.65
N ILE A 74 21.68 -18.17 -7.93
CA ILE A 74 22.65 -17.90 -8.97
C ILE A 74 22.63 -16.40 -9.23
N LEU A 75 23.73 -15.73 -8.92
CA LEU A 75 23.88 -14.30 -9.23
C LEU A 75 24.38 -14.19 -10.67
N GLU A 76 23.64 -13.46 -11.50
CA GLU A 76 24.06 -13.13 -12.86
C GLU A 76 25.02 -11.93 -12.85
N GLU A 77 25.93 -11.84 -13.85
CA GLU A 77 26.87 -10.70 -13.95
C GLU A 77 26.16 -9.33 -14.02
N SER A 78 24.92 -9.29 -14.51
CA SER A 78 24.07 -8.09 -14.52
C SER A 78 23.71 -7.57 -13.13
N ASP A 79 23.79 -8.40 -12.10
CA ASP A 79 23.49 -7.99 -10.72
C ASP A 79 24.67 -7.25 -10.08
N ALA A 80 25.87 -7.42 -10.61
CA ALA A 80 27.08 -6.73 -10.15
C ALA A 80 27.04 -5.21 -10.40
N ASP A 81 26.41 -4.78 -11.49
CA ASP A 81 26.28 -3.36 -11.84
C ASP A 81 25.30 -2.59 -10.93
N ASN A 82 24.45 -3.31 -10.21
CA ASN A 82 23.44 -2.73 -9.31
C ASN A 82 23.86 -2.70 -7.83
N ALA A 83 25.03 -3.22 -7.49
CA ALA A 83 25.54 -3.28 -6.11
C ALA A 83 26.98 -2.75 -6.02
N PRO A 84 27.19 -1.41 -6.08
CA PRO A 84 28.53 -0.83 -5.95
C PRO A 84 29.14 -1.23 -4.60
N GLY A 85 30.30 -1.90 -4.65
CA GLY A 85 31.05 -2.34 -3.47
C GLY A 85 30.94 -3.82 -3.13
N PHE A 86 30.14 -4.61 -3.87
CA PHE A 86 30.13 -6.06 -3.75
C PHE A 86 30.90 -6.72 -4.91
N GLN A 87 31.86 -7.56 -4.57
CA GLN A 87 32.45 -8.48 -5.57
C GLN A 87 31.46 -9.65 -5.75
N VAL A 88 30.74 -9.63 -6.85
CA VAL A 88 29.87 -10.75 -7.24
C VAL A 88 30.79 -11.80 -7.89
N SER A 89 31.01 -12.91 -7.19
CA SER A 89 31.59 -14.09 -7.82
C SER A 89 30.50 -14.81 -8.61
N SER A 90 30.71 -15.03 -9.90
CA SER A 90 29.80 -15.85 -10.71
C SER A 90 29.76 -17.26 -10.14
N GLY A 91 28.60 -17.70 -9.66
CA GLY A 91 28.41 -19.06 -9.13
C GLY A 91 27.24 -19.14 -8.14
N PRO A 92 26.87 -20.37 -7.73
CA PRO A 92 25.81 -20.54 -6.76
C PRO A 92 26.25 -20.01 -5.39
N VAL A 93 25.44 -19.10 -4.85
CA VAL A 93 25.63 -18.56 -3.50
C VAL A 93 24.59 -19.22 -2.59
N ARG A 94 25.06 -19.74 -1.45
CA ARG A 94 24.13 -20.26 -0.42
C ARG A 94 23.40 -19.12 0.23
N VAL A 95 22.09 -19.22 0.26
CA VAL A 95 21.18 -18.25 0.86
C VAL A 95 20.20 -18.98 1.79
N VAL A 96 19.46 -18.20 2.55
CA VAL A 96 18.33 -18.71 3.34
C VAL A 96 17.09 -17.98 2.87
N ASP A 97 16.10 -18.72 2.38
CA ASP A 97 14.80 -18.19 2.04
C ASP A 97 13.92 -18.07 3.27
N VAL A 98 13.25 -16.93 3.38
CA VAL A 98 12.32 -16.63 4.47
C VAL A 98 11.04 -16.06 3.87
N ASP A 99 9.92 -16.76 4.11
CA ASP A 99 8.60 -16.27 3.73
C ASP A 99 8.02 -15.45 4.86
N VAL A 100 7.61 -14.22 4.54
CA VAL A 100 7.03 -13.29 5.53
C VAL A 100 5.70 -12.73 5.05
N VAL A 101 4.80 -12.44 5.99
CA VAL A 101 3.64 -11.58 5.75
C VAL A 101 3.90 -10.21 6.36
N VAL A 102 3.54 -9.16 5.62
CA VAL A 102 3.73 -7.76 6.04
C VAL A 102 2.42 -7.01 5.89
N GLU A 103 1.96 -6.38 6.98
CA GLU A 103 0.92 -5.35 6.93
C GLU A 103 1.54 -4.02 7.34
N CYS A 104 1.36 -3.01 6.51
CA CYS A 104 2.06 -1.75 6.69
C CYS A 104 1.27 -0.56 6.16
N SER A 105 1.61 0.62 6.65
CA SER A 105 1.06 1.88 6.16
C SER A 105 1.45 2.16 4.70
N SER A 106 0.73 3.05 4.08
CA SER A 106 1.10 3.63 2.79
C SER A 106 2.50 4.26 2.86
N GLY A 107 3.23 4.24 1.75
CA GLY A 107 4.60 4.78 1.69
C GLY A 107 5.70 3.84 2.20
N THR A 108 5.37 2.67 2.75
CA THR A 108 6.34 1.66 3.18
C THR A 108 7.01 0.98 1.98
N TYR A 109 8.32 0.81 2.05
CA TYR A 109 9.13 0.08 1.08
C TYR A 109 9.49 -1.30 1.60
N VAL A 110 8.78 -2.34 1.14
CA VAL A 110 9.03 -3.73 1.57
C VAL A 110 10.45 -4.18 1.22
N ARG A 111 11.03 -3.67 0.12
CA ARG A 111 12.44 -3.90 -0.22
C ARG A 111 13.41 -3.32 0.83
N ALA A 112 13.07 -2.20 1.44
CA ALA A 112 13.89 -1.64 2.50
C ALA A 112 13.79 -2.48 3.78
N LEU A 113 12.64 -3.08 4.10
CA LEU A 113 12.53 -4.03 5.22
C LEU A 113 13.47 -5.24 5.03
N ALA A 114 13.54 -5.78 3.80
CA ALA A 114 14.47 -6.88 3.51
C ALA A 114 15.93 -6.43 3.67
N ARG A 115 16.30 -5.25 3.14
CA ARG A 115 17.64 -4.67 3.31
C ARG A 115 17.99 -4.53 4.80
N ASP A 116 17.12 -3.88 5.56
CA ASP A 116 17.38 -3.53 6.97
C ASP A 116 17.50 -4.82 7.82
N ALA A 117 16.65 -5.83 7.56
CA ALA A 117 16.76 -7.15 8.19
C ALA A 117 18.09 -7.84 7.83
N GLY A 118 18.49 -7.80 6.56
CA GLY A 118 19.74 -8.37 6.10
C GLY A 118 20.98 -7.68 6.68
N GLU A 119 20.92 -6.36 6.84
CA GLU A 119 21.97 -5.57 7.52
C GLU A 119 22.08 -5.95 9.00
N ALA A 120 20.94 -6.07 9.69
CA ALA A 120 20.91 -6.50 11.10
C ALA A 120 21.49 -7.91 11.30
N LEU A 121 21.32 -8.79 10.32
CA LEU A 121 21.88 -10.14 10.31
C LEU A 121 23.36 -10.19 9.84
N GLY A 122 23.90 -9.08 9.29
CA GLY A 122 25.25 -9.00 8.75
C GLY A 122 25.50 -9.77 7.44
N VAL A 123 24.43 -10.19 6.75
CA VAL A 123 24.51 -11.02 5.53
C VAL A 123 23.92 -10.36 4.28
N GLY A 124 23.21 -9.24 4.45
CA GLY A 124 22.44 -8.62 3.38
C GLY A 124 21.20 -9.45 3.02
N ALA A 125 20.17 -8.81 2.43
CA ALA A 125 19.01 -9.52 1.92
C ALA A 125 18.31 -8.74 0.81
N HIS A 126 17.54 -9.45 -0.02
CA HIS A 126 16.69 -8.88 -1.06
C HIS A 126 15.40 -9.70 -1.19
N LEU A 127 14.42 -9.15 -1.89
CA LEU A 127 13.19 -9.87 -2.20
C LEU A 127 13.37 -10.72 -3.46
N THR A 128 13.02 -11.99 -3.40
CA THR A 128 12.92 -12.90 -4.55
C THR A 128 11.51 -12.93 -5.12
N ALA A 129 10.50 -12.67 -4.28
CA ALA A 129 9.12 -12.57 -4.67
C ALA A 129 8.40 -11.51 -3.82
N LEU A 130 7.40 -10.87 -4.40
CA LEU A 130 6.51 -9.95 -3.69
C LEU A 130 5.09 -10.10 -4.24
N ARG A 131 4.17 -10.49 -3.37
CA ARG A 131 2.75 -10.58 -3.70
C ARG A 131 1.94 -9.64 -2.81
N ARG A 132 1.30 -8.66 -3.41
CA ARG A 132 0.32 -7.83 -2.70
C ARG A 132 -1.00 -8.57 -2.63
N THR A 133 -1.51 -8.79 -1.42
CA THR A 133 -2.74 -9.53 -1.18
C THR A 133 -3.92 -8.64 -0.81
N ARG A 134 -3.66 -7.36 -0.43
CA ARG A 134 -4.70 -6.40 -0.07
C ARG A 134 -4.21 -4.94 -0.25
N VAL A 135 -5.12 -4.05 -0.61
CA VAL A 135 -4.90 -2.60 -0.62
C VAL A 135 -6.11 -1.94 0.06
N GLY A 136 -5.93 -1.40 1.26
CA GLY A 136 -7.05 -0.93 2.07
C GLY A 136 -8.02 -2.08 2.30
N GLU A 137 -9.28 -1.90 1.96
CA GLU A 137 -10.34 -2.90 2.08
C GLU A 137 -10.52 -3.76 0.81
N VAL A 138 -9.68 -3.59 -0.21
CA VAL A 138 -9.76 -4.35 -1.47
C VAL A 138 -8.79 -5.54 -1.43
N PRO A 139 -9.28 -6.77 -1.26
CA PRO A 139 -8.46 -7.97 -1.24
C PRO A 139 -8.13 -8.48 -2.65
N LEU A 140 -7.10 -9.31 -2.76
CA LEU A 140 -6.65 -9.87 -4.04
C LEU A 140 -7.71 -10.78 -4.68
N GLU A 141 -8.53 -11.44 -3.88
CA GLU A 141 -9.58 -12.37 -4.33
C GLU A 141 -10.65 -11.69 -5.17
N THR A 142 -10.78 -10.36 -5.07
CA THR A 142 -11.68 -9.57 -5.93
C THR A 142 -11.02 -9.06 -7.21
N ALA A 143 -9.71 -9.28 -7.37
CA ALA A 143 -9.00 -8.86 -8.57
C ALA A 143 -9.17 -9.89 -9.69
N MET A 144 -9.18 -9.41 -10.91
CA MET A 144 -9.19 -10.25 -12.12
C MET A 144 -7.80 -10.26 -12.77
N THR A 145 -7.45 -11.35 -13.40
CA THR A 145 -6.30 -11.38 -14.31
C THR A 145 -6.61 -10.63 -15.61
N LEU A 146 -5.60 -10.28 -16.39
CA LEU A 146 -5.81 -9.63 -17.69
C LEU A 146 -6.57 -10.56 -18.65
N GLU A 147 -6.32 -11.87 -18.59
CA GLU A 147 -7.01 -12.89 -19.38
C GLU A 147 -8.51 -12.95 -19.02
N GLU A 148 -8.85 -13.00 -17.74
CA GLU A 148 -10.23 -12.99 -17.26
C GLU A 148 -10.95 -11.69 -17.63
N LEU A 149 -10.28 -10.54 -17.50
CA LEU A 149 -10.82 -9.25 -17.89
C LEU A 149 -11.12 -9.22 -19.40
N SER A 150 -10.16 -9.65 -20.25
CA SER A 150 -10.34 -9.70 -21.69
C SER A 150 -11.52 -10.60 -22.08
N ALA A 151 -11.59 -11.80 -21.52
CA ALA A 151 -12.69 -12.74 -21.77
C ALA A 151 -14.06 -12.16 -21.36
N THR A 152 -14.11 -11.44 -20.20
CA THR A 152 -15.34 -10.82 -19.73
C THR A 152 -15.79 -9.69 -20.65
N VAL A 153 -14.87 -8.85 -21.10
CA VAL A 153 -15.14 -7.73 -22.00
C VAL A 153 -15.62 -8.26 -23.37
N GLU A 154 -14.96 -9.29 -23.91
CA GLU A 154 -15.36 -9.93 -25.17
C GLU A 154 -16.78 -10.54 -25.08
N ALA A 155 -17.10 -11.17 -23.95
CA ALA A 155 -18.41 -11.79 -23.73
C ALA A 155 -19.55 -10.77 -23.56
N THR A 156 -19.25 -9.60 -23.01
CA THR A 156 -20.25 -8.57 -22.68
C THR A 156 -20.39 -7.47 -23.73
N THR A 157 -19.40 -7.30 -24.60
CA THR A 157 -19.44 -6.27 -25.65
C THR A 157 -20.30 -6.77 -26.84
N PRO A 158 -21.32 -6.02 -27.29
CA PRO A 158 -22.17 -6.41 -28.39
C PRO A 158 -21.38 -6.54 -29.72
N VAL A 159 -21.40 -7.71 -30.33
CA VAL A 159 -20.65 -8.02 -31.57
C VAL A 159 -21.17 -7.29 -32.82
N ARG A 160 -22.35 -6.63 -32.74
CA ARG A 160 -23.07 -6.12 -33.91
C ARG A 160 -22.82 -4.64 -34.25
N GLU A 161 -22.13 -3.91 -33.39
CA GLU A 161 -21.84 -2.48 -33.65
C GLU A 161 -20.32 -2.29 -33.72
N PRO A 162 -19.77 -1.89 -34.88
CA PRO A 162 -18.32 -1.70 -35.04
C PRO A 162 -17.69 -0.65 -34.12
N ASP A 163 -18.49 0.27 -33.60
CA ASP A 163 -18.07 1.37 -32.70
C ASP A 163 -18.59 1.19 -31.27
N ALA A 164 -19.06 -0.01 -30.89
CA ALA A 164 -19.52 -0.27 -29.52
C ALA A 164 -18.38 -0.13 -28.53
N GLU A 165 -18.57 0.71 -27.52
CA GLU A 165 -17.60 0.82 -26.42
C GLU A 165 -17.57 -0.48 -25.60
N PRO A 166 -16.38 -0.96 -25.18
CA PRO A 166 -16.27 -2.16 -24.37
C PRO A 166 -16.95 -1.99 -23.02
N VAL A 167 -17.76 -2.97 -22.63
CA VAL A 167 -18.40 -2.99 -21.31
C VAL A 167 -17.42 -3.55 -20.29
N LEU A 168 -16.85 -2.67 -19.48
CA LEU A 168 -15.91 -3.04 -18.43
C LEU A 168 -16.65 -3.48 -17.16
N PRO A 169 -16.21 -4.55 -16.47
CA PRO A 169 -16.76 -4.99 -15.19
C PRO A 169 -16.26 -4.09 -14.04
N LEU A 170 -16.68 -2.83 -14.05
CA LEU A 170 -16.27 -1.85 -13.03
C LEU A 170 -17.12 -1.98 -11.77
N VAL A 171 -16.49 -1.88 -10.62
CA VAL A 171 -17.21 -1.67 -9.35
C VAL A 171 -17.80 -0.26 -9.37
N PRO A 172 -19.12 -0.09 -9.16
CA PRO A 172 -19.74 1.22 -9.11
C PRO A 172 -19.07 2.13 -8.08
N LEU A 173 -18.89 3.41 -8.43
CA LEU A 173 -18.17 4.36 -7.58
C LEU A 173 -18.74 4.45 -6.15
N GLY A 174 -20.06 4.44 -6.02
CA GLY A 174 -20.73 4.45 -4.72
C GLY A 174 -20.48 3.19 -3.89
N GLU A 175 -20.39 2.02 -4.52
CA GLU A 175 -20.05 0.76 -3.87
C GLU A 175 -18.58 0.75 -3.41
N ALA A 176 -17.68 1.18 -4.28
CA ALA A 176 -16.27 1.34 -3.94
C ALA A 176 -16.07 2.31 -2.75
N ALA A 177 -16.78 3.45 -2.76
CA ALA A 177 -16.71 4.42 -1.68
C ALA A 177 -17.21 3.85 -0.34
N ARG A 178 -18.29 3.05 -0.34
CA ARG A 178 -18.78 2.40 0.88
C ARG A 178 -17.85 1.33 1.43
N THR A 179 -17.18 0.61 0.53
CA THR A 179 -16.20 -0.40 0.94
C THR A 179 -14.95 0.24 1.53
N MET A 180 -14.53 1.38 0.97
CA MET A 180 -13.27 2.01 1.34
C MET A 180 -13.37 2.97 2.53
N PHE A 181 -14.55 3.56 2.77
CA PHE A 181 -14.73 4.63 3.74
C PHE A 181 -15.93 4.37 4.67
N PRO A 182 -15.84 4.77 5.95
CA PRO A 182 -17.00 4.75 6.84
C PRO A 182 -18.09 5.66 6.29
N SER A 183 -19.34 5.22 6.43
CA SER A 183 -20.50 5.87 5.85
C SER A 183 -21.21 6.79 6.85
N LEU A 184 -21.50 8.02 6.44
CA LEU A 184 -22.37 8.94 7.16
C LEU A 184 -23.72 9.04 6.46
N LEU A 185 -24.77 8.52 7.09
CA LEU A 185 -26.14 8.63 6.57
C LEU A 185 -26.65 10.06 6.74
N MET A 186 -27.17 10.62 5.66
CA MET A 186 -27.76 11.95 5.59
C MET A 186 -29.28 11.89 5.64
N THR A 187 -29.91 12.99 6.08
CA THR A 187 -31.35 13.22 5.85
C THR A 187 -31.58 13.68 4.40
N GLU A 188 -32.83 13.62 3.92
CA GLU A 188 -33.20 14.13 2.59
C GLU A 188 -32.76 15.59 2.37
N ALA A 189 -32.97 16.44 3.38
CA ALA A 189 -32.58 17.84 3.31
C ALA A 189 -31.05 18.03 3.21
N GLU A 190 -30.28 17.23 3.96
CA GLU A 190 -28.83 17.25 3.91
C GLU A 190 -28.31 16.73 2.56
N ALA A 191 -28.91 15.65 2.05
CA ALA A 191 -28.56 15.08 0.74
C ALA A 191 -28.80 16.09 -0.39
N GLY A 192 -29.95 16.78 -0.38
CA GLY A 192 -30.25 17.84 -1.32
C GLY A 192 -29.25 19.02 -1.26
N ALA A 193 -28.88 19.44 -0.05
CA ALA A 193 -27.89 20.50 0.14
C ALA A 193 -26.48 20.06 -0.29
N PHE A 194 -26.13 18.78 0.00
CA PHE A 194 -24.83 18.22 -0.35
C PHE A 194 -24.61 18.11 -1.87
N ALA A 195 -25.65 17.79 -2.63
CA ALA A 195 -25.59 17.80 -4.10
C ALA A 195 -25.15 19.15 -4.69
N HIS A 196 -25.32 20.24 -3.90
CA HIS A 196 -24.85 21.59 -4.24
C HIS A 196 -23.53 21.96 -3.50
N GLY A 197 -22.80 20.97 -2.98
CA GLY A 197 -21.51 21.14 -2.33
C GLY A 197 -21.58 21.59 -0.85
N GLN A 198 -22.75 21.65 -0.24
CA GLN A 198 -22.92 22.08 1.16
C GLN A 198 -22.79 20.87 2.11
N ALA A 199 -21.75 20.85 2.92
CA ALA A 199 -21.58 19.81 3.91
C ALA A 199 -22.70 19.86 4.98
N PRO A 200 -23.17 18.68 5.48
CA PRO A 200 -24.16 18.62 6.54
C PRO A 200 -23.65 19.27 7.82
N ARG A 201 -24.57 19.85 8.58
CA ARG A 201 -24.26 20.48 9.87
C ARG A 201 -24.59 19.51 11.00
N ARG A 202 -23.58 18.98 11.64
CA ARG A 202 -23.69 18.10 12.80
C ARG A 202 -23.04 18.76 14.00
N SER A 203 -23.62 18.56 15.18
CA SER A 203 -23.00 18.97 16.43
C SER A 203 -21.74 18.12 16.71
N ARG A 204 -20.83 18.64 17.53
CA ARG A 204 -19.65 17.90 17.96
C ARG A 204 -20.03 16.58 18.67
N GLY A 205 -21.12 16.58 19.44
CA GLY A 205 -21.61 15.38 20.13
C GLY A 205 -22.09 14.30 19.15
N GLU A 206 -22.89 14.67 18.14
CA GLU A 206 -23.36 13.75 17.10
C GLU A 206 -22.20 13.14 16.30
N LEU A 207 -21.21 13.95 15.94
CA LEU A 207 -20.02 13.46 15.23
C LEU A 207 -19.17 12.52 16.09
N ALA A 208 -19.01 12.81 17.39
CA ALA A 208 -18.27 11.96 18.31
C ALA A 208 -18.99 10.62 18.53
N GLN A 209 -20.31 10.63 18.66
CA GLN A 209 -21.10 9.42 18.77
C GLN A 209 -20.99 8.57 17.50
N TRP A 210 -21.23 9.17 16.33
CA TRP A 210 -21.08 8.50 15.05
C TRP A 210 -19.68 7.91 14.86
N ALA A 211 -18.61 8.68 15.15
CA ALA A 211 -17.24 8.21 15.05
C ALA A 211 -16.98 6.98 15.93
N THR A 212 -17.53 6.96 17.14
CA THR A 212 -17.46 5.81 18.05
C THR A 212 -18.19 4.59 17.49
N GLU A 213 -19.39 4.78 16.94
CA GLU A 213 -20.22 3.71 16.38
C GLU A 213 -19.58 3.02 15.18
N VAL A 214 -18.90 3.79 14.29
CA VAL A 214 -18.25 3.26 13.08
C VAL A 214 -16.75 3.02 13.24
N GLY A 215 -16.19 3.22 14.43
CA GLY A 215 -14.75 3.07 14.68
C GLY A 215 -13.88 4.08 13.90
N TYR A 216 -14.43 5.27 13.61
CA TYR A 216 -13.71 6.30 12.88
C TYR A 216 -12.76 7.08 13.79
N HIS A 217 -11.49 7.10 13.39
CA HIS A 217 -10.45 7.89 14.05
C HIS A 217 -9.93 8.94 13.07
N PRO A 218 -10.14 10.24 13.33
CA PRO A 218 -9.69 11.31 12.43
C PRO A 218 -8.16 11.34 12.26
N ASP A 219 -7.43 10.88 13.27
CA ASP A 219 -5.96 10.85 13.28
C ASP A 219 -5.44 9.46 12.91
N ASN A 220 -5.41 9.14 11.62
CA ASN A 220 -4.77 7.91 11.14
C ASN A 220 -3.23 8.03 11.06
N GLY A 221 -2.61 8.85 11.89
CA GLY A 221 -1.15 8.95 12.04
C GLY A 221 -0.41 9.67 10.90
N SER A 222 -1.11 10.29 9.97
CA SER A 222 -0.54 11.22 9.00
C SER A 222 -0.95 12.65 9.37
N GLU A 223 0.02 13.55 9.50
CA GLU A 223 -0.22 14.96 9.85
C GLU A 223 -1.05 15.74 8.79
N GLU A 224 -1.40 15.12 7.66
CA GLU A 224 -1.86 15.89 6.52
C GLU A 224 -3.37 15.90 6.27
N GLU A 225 -4.18 14.87 6.60
CA GLU A 225 -5.65 14.98 6.43
C GLU A 225 -6.42 13.87 7.16
N ALA A 226 -7.55 14.24 7.79
CA ALA A 226 -8.50 13.27 8.35
C ALA A 226 -9.04 12.32 7.25
N ALA A 227 -9.20 11.04 7.59
CA ALA A 227 -9.70 10.03 6.66
C ALA A 227 -11.03 10.44 6.01
N PRO A 228 -11.24 10.19 4.71
CA PRO A 228 -12.52 10.46 4.04
C PRO A 228 -13.68 9.66 4.63
N ILE A 229 -14.89 10.20 4.47
CA ILE A 229 -16.16 9.65 4.93
C ILE A 229 -17.12 9.62 3.74
N ALA A 230 -17.75 8.50 3.45
CA ALA A 230 -18.77 8.41 2.40
C ALA A 230 -20.08 9.09 2.84
N ALA A 231 -20.54 10.06 2.07
CA ALA A 231 -21.80 10.75 2.28
C ALA A 231 -22.93 9.96 1.63
N VAL A 232 -23.81 9.37 2.41
CA VAL A 232 -24.84 8.43 1.95
C VAL A 232 -26.23 9.02 2.11
N ALA A 233 -26.99 9.10 1.02
CA ALA A 233 -28.38 9.53 1.01
C ALA A 233 -29.32 8.47 1.67
N PRO A 234 -30.55 8.83 2.04
CA PRO A 234 -31.48 7.90 2.66
C PRO A 234 -31.85 6.68 1.80
N ASP A 235 -31.82 6.81 0.48
CA ASP A 235 -32.03 5.72 -0.47
C ASP A 235 -30.81 4.79 -0.63
N GLY A 236 -29.72 5.12 0.06
CA GLY A 236 -28.48 4.39 0.01
C GLY A 236 -27.51 4.84 -1.09
N THR A 237 -27.81 5.84 -1.88
CA THR A 237 -26.90 6.40 -2.89
C THR A 237 -25.74 7.11 -2.20
N VAL A 238 -24.52 6.87 -2.65
CA VAL A 238 -23.34 7.63 -2.21
C VAL A 238 -23.22 8.88 -3.07
N LEU A 239 -23.32 10.04 -2.43
CA LEU A 239 -23.33 11.33 -3.11
C LEU A 239 -21.94 11.97 -3.22
N GLY A 240 -20.96 11.46 -2.46
CA GLY A 240 -19.62 12.01 -2.46
C GLY A 240 -18.85 11.68 -1.19
N LEU A 241 -17.79 12.46 -0.94
CA LEU A 241 -16.92 12.31 0.20
C LEU A 241 -16.90 13.55 1.08
N LEU A 242 -16.86 13.31 2.37
CA LEU A 242 -16.71 14.29 3.46
C LEU A 242 -15.40 14.06 4.20
N ARG A 243 -14.99 15.01 5.03
CA ARG A 243 -13.99 14.84 6.10
C ARG A 243 -14.39 15.64 7.32
N ILE A 244 -13.86 15.28 8.48
CA ILE A 244 -13.97 16.09 9.68
C ILE A 244 -12.75 17.00 9.78
N ASP A 245 -12.98 18.31 9.81
CA ASP A 245 -11.97 19.34 9.99
C ASP A 245 -12.38 20.22 11.16
N ALA A 246 -11.53 20.35 12.16
CA ALA A 246 -11.77 21.13 13.39
C ALA A 246 -13.19 20.89 13.99
N SER A 247 -13.61 19.63 14.05
CA SER A 247 -14.94 19.19 14.55
C SER A 247 -16.13 19.62 13.66
N ARG A 248 -15.90 19.87 12.38
CA ARG A 248 -16.93 20.17 11.38
C ARG A 248 -16.77 19.29 10.15
N LEU A 249 -17.89 18.93 9.54
CA LEU A 249 -17.87 18.26 8.25
C LEU A 249 -17.50 19.25 7.13
N ARG A 250 -16.64 18.82 6.24
CA ARG A 250 -16.24 19.53 5.03
C ARG A 250 -16.47 18.63 3.83
N THR A 251 -17.02 19.18 2.77
CA THR A 251 -17.11 18.49 1.47
C THR A 251 -15.71 18.34 0.89
N VAL A 252 -15.36 17.12 0.51
CA VAL A 252 -14.12 16.79 -0.22
C VAL A 252 -14.44 16.69 -1.71
N LEU A 253 -15.48 15.92 -2.04
CA LEU A 253 -15.89 15.63 -3.40
C LEU A 253 -17.39 15.35 -3.45
N VAL A 254 -18.07 15.81 -4.51
CA VAL A 254 -19.45 15.44 -4.87
C VAL A 254 -19.37 14.61 -6.14
N PHE A 255 -20.10 13.47 -6.18
CA PHE A 255 -20.15 12.53 -7.33
C PHE A 255 -21.16 12.95 -8.36
#